data_47c87e1ddb104f39b82bec859ef7f8cd
#
_entry.id   47c87e1ddb104f39b82bec859ef7f8cd
#
_cell.length_a   1.000
_cell.length_b   1.000
_cell.length_c   1.000
_cell.angle_alpha   90.00
_cell.angle_beta   90.00
_cell.angle_gamma   90.00
#
_symmetry.space_group_name_H-M   'P 1'
#
loop_
_entity.id
_entity.type
_entity.pdbx_description
1 polymer ?
#
loop_
_entity_poly.entity_id
_entity_poly.type
_entity_poly.pdbx_seq_one_letter_code
_entity_poly.pdbx_strand_id
1 'polypeptide(L)'
;MRPRFAFPCPYPGACIILCAAVLLSTSGLTGQESGPVRLSLADLSADLQIGIGGSSVDNDSLLLLQGGHHDPRKRGFTFQGLELGMQGAIDPYLSLQAALHYTIDAATNESHFEMVEAFLTSSQLPGNLHEKGVHLEAGQMLTEFGRHNPTHLHERSWMDQPVINTRIFGQDGMRGMGLRIGMSDPTTWLSGLHLGIQDASGENMVSFNSSATGETTIGNIAAANNEVKSLEDFVYLLRLEKEIDSFTKEVHWTLGSSGLCGPNSTDDGGRTVVLGADITMKWVPEENENGWPFLIWQTEIMRRRFMLGTVGDGAGAPFSVGDGGSPDDDTFMDWGLYSQVLWGYKENLAIGLRYEFASGQGSTPSGRLPLDATDPYDSAQDPFRDNRQRISPVWIWTPTENSRFRLQYNYDLADHLEESQAHSIWVGMEIHFGAHTANPH
;
A
#
# COMPACT_ATOMS: atom_id res chain seq x y z
N MET A 1 18.40 -29.40 19.02
CA MET A 1 18.83 -29.15 17.64
C MET A 1 17.59 -29.12 16.73
N ARG A 2 17.11 -27.93 16.32
CA ARG A 2 16.05 -27.77 15.33
C ARG A 2 16.68 -27.14 14.08
N PRO A 3 16.37 -27.59 12.87
CA PRO A 3 16.98 -27.04 11.67
C PRO A 3 16.51 -25.58 11.45
N ARG A 4 17.46 -24.67 11.33
CA ARG A 4 17.28 -23.28 10.94
C ARG A 4 17.05 -23.26 9.43
N PHE A 5 15.83 -22.92 8.96
CA PHE A 5 15.62 -22.51 7.59
C PHE A 5 15.93 -21.02 7.49
N ALA A 6 17.17 -20.71 7.19
CA ALA A 6 17.53 -19.39 6.68
C ALA A 6 17.22 -19.42 5.16
N PHE A 7 16.27 -18.62 4.70
CA PHE A 7 16.17 -18.27 3.29
C PHE A 7 17.14 -17.10 3.07
N PRO A 8 18.26 -17.30 2.36
CA PRO A 8 19.04 -16.18 1.88
C PRO A 8 18.19 -15.42 0.85
N CYS A 9 18.26 -14.10 0.89
CA CYS A 9 17.78 -13.25 -0.20
C CYS A 9 18.45 -13.79 -1.50
N PRO A 10 17.71 -14.16 -2.55
CA PRO A 10 18.35 -14.71 -3.74
C PRO A 10 19.35 -13.67 -4.29
N TYR A 11 20.53 -14.15 -4.64
CA TYR A 11 21.62 -13.35 -5.15
C TYR A 11 21.17 -12.35 -6.21
N PRO A 12 21.68 -11.10 -6.20
CA PRO A 12 21.33 -10.04 -7.17
C PRO A 12 21.66 -10.42 -8.63
N GLY A 13 22.46 -11.45 -8.85
CA GLY A 13 22.87 -11.89 -10.19
C GLY A 13 21.78 -12.52 -11.06
N ALA A 14 20.69 -13.03 -10.48
CA ALA A 14 19.64 -13.69 -11.26
C ALA A 14 18.60 -12.71 -11.83
N CYS A 15 18.34 -11.59 -11.15
CA CYS A 15 17.44 -10.54 -11.64
C CYS A 15 18.06 -9.65 -12.72
N ILE A 16 19.38 -9.48 -12.73
CA ILE A 16 20.10 -8.64 -13.71
C ILE A 16 20.01 -9.22 -15.13
N ILE A 17 19.93 -10.53 -15.29
CA ILE A 17 19.94 -11.18 -16.60
C ILE A 17 18.60 -10.98 -17.35
N LEU A 18 17.48 -10.81 -16.66
CA LEU A 18 16.17 -10.61 -17.30
C LEU A 18 15.95 -9.18 -17.80
N CYS A 19 16.47 -8.17 -17.08
CA CYS A 19 16.37 -6.76 -17.49
C CYS A 19 17.30 -6.41 -18.65
N ALA A 20 18.48 -7.05 -18.76
CA ALA A 20 19.45 -6.76 -19.82
C ALA A 20 19.07 -7.34 -21.20
N ALA A 21 18.23 -8.38 -21.25
CA ALA A 21 17.83 -9.01 -22.50
C ALA A 21 16.79 -8.20 -23.31
N VAL A 22 16.11 -7.24 -22.72
CA VAL A 22 15.09 -6.40 -23.38
C VAL A 22 15.71 -5.19 -24.08
N LEU A 23 16.91 -4.78 -23.72
CA LEU A 23 17.53 -3.54 -24.21
C LEU A 23 18.46 -3.70 -25.43
N LEU A 24 18.65 -4.89 -25.97
CA LEU A 24 19.66 -5.15 -27.03
C LEU A 24 19.13 -5.53 -28.42
N SER A 25 17.86 -5.28 -28.73
CA SER A 25 17.36 -5.44 -30.11
C SER A 25 16.84 -4.13 -30.71
N THR A 26 17.70 -3.10 -30.78
CA THR A 26 17.43 -1.93 -31.62
C THR A 26 17.91 -2.18 -33.04
N SER A 27 17.09 -2.76 -33.87
CA SER A 27 17.29 -2.72 -35.32
C SER A 27 16.01 -2.22 -36.00
N GLY A 28 16.06 -0.96 -36.44
CA GLY A 28 15.30 -0.45 -37.58
C GLY A 28 13.85 -0.02 -37.27
N LEU A 29 13.64 1.04 -36.54
CA LEU A 29 12.41 1.83 -36.62
C LEU A 29 12.59 2.90 -37.71
N THR A 30 12.07 2.64 -38.90
CA THR A 30 11.86 3.67 -39.91
C THR A 30 10.69 4.54 -39.46
N GLY A 31 10.97 5.82 -39.23
CA GLY A 31 9.97 6.80 -38.76
C GLY A 31 8.80 6.92 -39.71
N GLN A 32 7.62 6.66 -39.20
CA GLN A 32 6.37 7.05 -39.83
C GLN A 32 6.05 8.48 -39.35
N GLU A 33 5.74 9.38 -40.32
CA GLU A 33 5.43 10.78 -40.00
C GLU A 33 4.30 10.84 -38.96
N SER A 34 4.59 11.36 -37.78
CA SER A 34 3.63 11.59 -36.71
C SER A 34 2.71 12.75 -37.10
N GLY A 35 1.45 12.46 -37.35
CA GLY A 35 0.39 13.45 -37.31
C GLY A 35 0.33 14.11 -35.90
N PRO A 36 -0.34 15.27 -35.75
CA PRO A 36 -0.40 15.96 -34.46
C PRO A 36 -0.93 14.99 -33.39
N VAL A 37 -0.16 14.82 -32.29
CA VAL A 37 -0.54 14.05 -31.11
C VAL A 37 -1.88 14.62 -30.62
N ARG A 38 -2.97 13.90 -30.82
CA ARG A 38 -4.26 14.19 -30.21
C ARG A 38 -4.28 13.42 -28.92
N LEU A 39 -3.98 14.11 -27.81
CA LEU A 39 -4.40 13.64 -26.49
C LEU A 39 -5.93 13.47 -26.58
N SER A 40 -6.37 12.23 -26.54
CA SER A 40 -7.78 11.95 -26.32
C SER A 40 -8.01 12.24 -24.83
N LEU A 41 -8.53 13.43 -24.52
CA LEU A 41 -8.96 13.84 -23.17
C LEU A 41 -10.19 13.03 -22.72
N ALA A 42 -10.36 11.80 -23.22
CA ALA A 42 -11.59 11.04 -23.06
C ALA A 42 -11.88 10.67 -21.59
N ASP A 43 -10.82 10.54 -20.75
CA ASP A 43 -10.98 9.95 -19.44
C ASP A 43 -10.43 10.85 -18.33
N LEU A 44 -11.23 11.85 -17.96
CA LEU A 44 -11.05 12.66 -16.75
C LEU A 44 -12.06 12.22 -15.70
N SER A 45 -11.61 12.01 -14.46
CA SER A 45 -12.46 11.71 -13.31
C SER A 45 -12.20 12.68 -12.16
N ALA A 46 -13.18 12.83 -11.30
CA ALA A 46 -13.07 13.54 -10.05
C ALA A 46 -13.91 12.85 -8.97
N ASP A 47 -13.27 12.50 -7.86
CA ASP A 47 -13.88 11.81 -6.74
C ASP A 47 -13.76 12.66 -5.47
N LEU A 48 -14.88 13.13 -4.94
CA LEU A 48 -14.94 13.92 -3.72
C LEU A 48 -15.42 13.05 -2.56
N GLN A 49 -14.66 13.01 -1.47
CA GLN A 49 -15.02 12.28 -0.26
C GLN A 49 -15.00 13.19 0.98
N ILE A 50 -16.10 13.16 1.73
CA ILE A 50 -16.29 13.93 2.94
C ILE A 50 -16.85 13.02 4.03
N GLY A 51 -16.36 13.17 5.25
CA GLY A 51 -16.84 12.46 6.42
C GLY A 51 -17.29 13.40 7.53
N ILE A 52 -18.18 12.92 8.38
CA ILE A 52 -18.54 13.55 9.66
C ILE A 52 -18.71 12.46 10.69
N GLY A 53 -18.26 12.72 11.91
CA GLY A 53 -18.47 11.77 13.00
C GLY A 53 -17.84 12.18 14.32
N GLY A 54 -17.65 11.20 15.16
CA GLY A 54 -17.08 11.40 16.48
C GLY A 54 -16.57 10.12 17.10
N SER A 55 -15.84 10.27 18.18
CA SER A 55 -15.22 9.19 18.93
C SER A 55 -15.41 9.37 20.45
N SER A 56 -15.30 8.28 21.18
CA SER A 56 -15.24 8.30 22.64
C SER A 56 -13.93 8.91 23.16
N VAL A 57 -12.83 8.80 22.36
CA VAL A 57 -11.53 9.39 22.69
C VAL A 57 -11.37 10.77 22.04
N ASP A 58 -10.45 11.59 22.54
CA ASP A 58 -10.14 12.92 22.01
C ASP A 58 -9.46 12.86 20.62
N ASN A 59 -9.21 14.02 20.03
CA ASN A 59 -8.61 14.09 18.69
C ASN A 59 -7.15 13.60 18.68
N ASP A 60 -6.38 13.85 19.71
CA ASP A 60 -4.98 13.42 19.79
C ASP A 60 -4.90 11.89 19.84
N SER A 61 -5.72 11.25 20.66
CA SER A 61 -5.87 9.79 20.70
C SER A 61 -6.39 9.21 19.38
N LEU A 62 -7.31 9.92 18.70
CA LEU A 62 -7.80 9.53 17.36
C LEU A 62 -6.69 9.52 16.31
N LEU A 63 -5.78 10.50 16.34
CA LEU A 63 -4.64 10.55 15.43
C LEU A 63 -3.71 9.34 15.60
N LEU A 64 -3.58 8.82 16.82
CA LEU A 64 -2.84 7.59 17.10
C LEU A 64 -3.56 6.32 16.62
N LEU A 65 -4.91 6.35 16.52
CA LEU A 65 -5.71 5.20 16.06
C LEU A 65 -5.85 5.12 14.54
N GLN A 66 -5.93 6.26 13.88
CA GLN A 66 -6.17 6.33 12.44
C GLN A 66 -4.85 6.53 11.72
N GLY A 67 -4.34 5.47 11.13
CA GLY A 67 -3.07 5.51 10.42
C GLY A 67 -3.14 6.18 9.06
N GLY A 68 -4.32 6.17 8.37
CA GLY A 68 -4.49 6.73 7.03
C GLY A 68 -4.61 8.26 7.03
N HIS A 69 -3.97 8.93 6.08
CA HIS A 69 -4.02 10.40 5.95
C HIS A 69 -5.42 10.88 5.57
N HIS A 70 -6.12 10.07 4.78
CA HIS A 70 -7.48 10.35 4.29
C HIS A 70 -8.57 9.77 5.19
N ASP A 71 -8.20 9.10 6.27
CA ASP A 71 -9.14 8.50 7.20
C ASP A 71 -9.85 9.58 8.05
N PRO A 72 -11.06 9.32 8.56
CA PRO A 72 -11.67 10.21 9.56
C PRO A 72 -10.85 10.22 10.83
N ARG A 73 -10.09 11.30 11.08
CA ARG A 73 -9.07 11.40 12.14
C ARG A 73 -9.40 12.45 13.20
N LYS A 74 -10.55 13.10 13.11
CA LYS A 74 -11.00 14.09 14.09
C LYS A 74 -12.51 14.04 14.29
N ARG A 75 -12.98 14.46 15.45
CA ARG A 75 -14.40 14.67 15.70
C ARG A 75 -14.90 15.83 14.84
N GLY A 76 -16.09 15.70 14.27
CA GLY A 76 -16.70 16.67 13.38
C GLY A 76 -16.48 16.34 11.91
N PHE A 77 -16.32 17.35 11.07
CA PHE A 77 -16.14 17.18 9.64
C PHE A 77 -14.69 16.84 9.29
N THR A 78 -14.52 15.88 8.39
CA THR A 78 -13.25 15.53 7.76
C THR A 78 -13.42 15.64 6.25
N PHE A 79 -12.54 16.38 5.61
CA PHE A 79 -12.37 16.36 4.16
C PHE A 79 -11.40 15.23 3.85
N GLN A 80 -11.91 14.06 3.40
CA GLN A 80 -11.08 12.90 3.14
C GLN A 80 -10.25 13.09 1.87
N GLY A 81 -10.78 13.79 0.87
CA GLY A 81 -10.02 14.19 -0.30
C GLY A 81 -10.86 14.47 -1.53
N LEU A 82 -10.21 15.11 -2.49
CA LEU A 82 -10.64 15.22 -3.87
C LEU A 82 -9.55 14.60 -4.76
N GLU A 83 -9.85 13.45 -5.35
CA GLU A 83 -8.97 12.82 -6.33
C GLU A 83 -9.35 13.26 -7.74
N LEU A 84 -8.35 13.65 -8.51
CA LEU A 84 -8.48 14.01 -9.92
C LEU A 84 -7.69 12.99 -10.74
N GLY A 85 -8.41 12.16 -11.48
CA GLY A 85 -7.83 11.14 -12.35
C GLY A 85 -7.76 11.59 -13.81
N MET A 86 -6.71 11.18 -14.49
CA MET A 86 -6.54 11.35 -15.92
C MET A 86 -5.90 10.10 -16.51
N GLN A 87 -6.49 9.57 -17.58
CA GLN A 87 -5.87 8.49 -18.34
C GLN A 87 -6.08 8.68 -19.84
N GLY A 88 -5.17 8.20 -20.66
CA GLY A 88 -5.31 8.26 -22.11
C GLY A 88 -4.13 7.73 -22.89
N ALA A 89 -4.38 7.35 -24.12
CA ALA A 89 -3.33 6.96 -25.06
C ALA A 89 -2.57 8.21 -25.52
N ILE A 90 -1.23 8.16 -25.41
CA ILE A 90 -0.34 9.19 -25.95
C ILE A 90 -0.12 8.92 -27.45
N ASP A 91 0.18 7.70 -27.77
CA ASP A 91 0.41 7.19 -29.11
C ASP A 91 0.04 5.70 -29.18
N PRO A 92 0.23 4.99 -30.31
CA PRO A 92 -0.11 3.57 -30.38
C PRO A 92 0.69 2.65 -29.44
N TYR A 93 1.77 3.15 -28.83
CA TYR A 93 2.71 2.34 -28.02
C TYR A 93 2.60 2.62 -26.54
N LEU A 94 2.13 3.81 -26.16
CA LEU A 94 2.14 4.30 -24.77
C LEU A 94 0.80 4.90 -24.37
N SER A 95 0.38 4.59 -23.16
CA SER A 95 -0.69 5.29 -22.44
C SER A 95 -0.14 5.94 -21.18
N LEU A 96 -0.78 7.03 -20.75
CA LEU A 96 -0.51 7.74 -19.51
C LEU A 96 -1.65 7.50 -18.54
N GLN A 97 -1.33 7.28 -17.28
CA GLN A 97 -2.23 7.36 -16.14
C GLN A 97 -1.65 8.31 -15.11
N ALA A 98 -2.49 9.19 -14.57
CA ALA A 98 -2.12 10.10 -13.50
C ALA A 98 -3.28 10.31 -12.54
N ALA A 99 -3.00 10.38 -11.24
CA ALA A 99 -3.94 10.68 -10.19
C ALA A 99 -3.33 11.73 -9.25
N LEU A 100 -4.04 12.85 -9.08
CA LEU A 100 -3.69 13.94 -8.17
C LEU A 100 -4.71 13.99 -7.04
N HIS A 101 -4.25 14.05 -5.81
CA HIS A 101 -5.09 14.15 -4.64
C HIS A 101 -4.93 15.52 -3.97
N TYR A 102 -6.06 16.14 -3.62
CA TYR A 102 -6.11 17.29 -2.73
C TYR A 102 -6.75 16.88 -1.43
N THR A 103 -6.09 17.15 -0.32
CA THR A 103 -6.56 16.83 1.03
C THR A 103 -6.36 17.99 2.00
N ILE A 104 -7.05 17.92 3.15
CA ILE A 104 -6.83 18.82 4.28
C ILE A 104 -6.44 17.95 5.47
N ASP A 105 -5.20 18.09 5.93
CA ASP A 105 -4.70 17.34 7.06
C ASP A 105 -5.55 17.56 8.31
N ALA A 106 -5.93 16.48 8.98
CA ALA A 106 -6.86 16.54 10.10
C ALA A 106 -6.23 17.15 11.37
N ALA A 107 -4.92 17.06 11.54
CA ALA A 107 -4.19 17.57 12.71
C ALA A 107 -3.83 19.05 12.54
N THR A 108 -3.29 19.44 11.38
CA THR A 108 -2.77 20.80 11.14
C THR A 108 -3.80 21.72 10.50
N ASN A 109 -4.84 21.19 9.84
CA ASN A 109 -5.78 21.87 8.94
C ASN A 109 -5.08 22.52 7.73
N GLU A 110 -3.89 22.11 7.40
CA GLU A 110 -3.19 22.55 6.19
C GLU A 110 -3.68 21.76 4.98
N SER A 111 -3.70 22.41 3.83
CA SER A 111 -4.12 21.79 2.58
C SER A 111 -2.91 21.35 1.77
N HIS A 112 -2.98 20.13 1.23
CA HIS A 112 -1.91 19.55 0.45
C HIS A 112 -2.41 19.06 -0.91
N PHE A 113 -1.56 19.21 -1.92
CA PHE A 113 -1.69 18.50 -3.20
C PHE A 113 -0.66 17.40 -3.25
N GLU A 114 -1.08 16.23 -3.64
CA GLU A 114 -0.26 15.05 -3.65
C GLU A 114 -0.40 14.32 -4.99
N MET A 115 0.73 14.02 -5.64
CA MET A 115 0.74 13.15 -6.80
C MET A 115 0.68 11.70 -6.34
N VAL A 116 -0.48 11.07 -6.46
CA VAL A 116 -0.66 9.67 -6.09
C VAL A 116 0.07 8.78 -7.09
N GLU A 117 -0.25 8.96 -8.37
CA GLU A 117 0.36 8.22 -9.47
C GLU A 117 0.59 9.11 -10.68
N ALA A 118 1.66 8.84 -11.42
CA ALA A 118 1.93 9.40 -12.73
C ALA A 118 2.88 8.43 -13.47
N PHE A 119 2.34 7.58 -14.32
CA PHE A 119 3.14 6.57 -15.00
C PHE A 119 2.66 6.30 -16.44
N LEU A 120 3.56 5.74 -17.21
CA LEU A 120 3.34 5.29 -18.56
C LEU A 120 3.19 3.78 -18.59
N THR A 121 2.24 3.28 -19.37
CA THR A 121 2.09 1.85 -19.66
C THR A 121 2.35 1.59 -21.13
N SER A 122 3.10 0.54 -21.43
CA SER A 122 3.32 0.10 -22.80
C SER A 122 2.06 -0.54 -23.38
N SER A 123 1.54 0.02 -24.47
CA SER A 123 0.39 -0.54 -25.19
C SER A 123 0.83 -1.60 -26.22
N GLN A 124 2.06 -1.52 -26.72
CA GLN A 124 2.64 -2.48 -27.66
C GLN A 124 4.12 -2.73 -27.34
N LEU A 125 4.50 -3.99 -27.30
CA LEU A 125 5.88 -4.41 -27.06
C LEU A 125 6.43 -5.20 -28.26
N PRO A 126 7.75 -5.08 -28.57
CA PRO A 126 8.39 -5.86 -29.64
C PRO A 126 8.20 -7.36 -29.43
N GLY A 127 8.14 -8.12 -30.54
CA GLY A 127 8.08 -9.59 -30.52
C GLY A 127 6.72 -10.13 -30.00
N ASN A 128 5.64 -9.35 -30.15
CA ASN A 128 4.28 -9.73 -29.75
C ASN A 128 4.17 -10.09 -28.26
N LEU A 129 5.00 -9.48 -27.42
CA LEU A 129 4.96 -9.71 -25.97
C LEU A 129 3.64 -9.24 -25.35
N HIS A 130 3.04 -8.16 -25.87
CA HIS A 130 1.74 -7.68 -25.42
C HIS A 130 0.62 -8.69 -25.70
N GLU A 131 0.68 -9.44 -26.83
CA GLU A 131 -0.27 -10.53 -27.14
C GLU A 131 -0.13 -11.71 -26.15
N LYS A 132 1.01 -11.80 -25.46
CA LYS A 132 1.28 -12.75 -24.39
C LYS A 132 0.99 -12.20 -23.00
N GLY A 133 0.25 -11.07 -22.92
CA GLY A 133 -0.13 -10.45 -21.68
C GLY A 133 0.99 -9.67 -20.97
N VAL A 134 2.14 -9.43 -21.63
CA VAL A 134 3.24 -8.66 -21.03
C VAL A 134 3.00 -7.16 -21.22
N HIS A 135 3.14 -6.40 -20.16
CA HIS A 135 3.14 -4.94 -20.18
C HIS A 135 4.29 -4.40 -19.32
N LEU A 136 4.73 -3.19 -19.64
CA LEU A 136 5.74 -2.43 -18.89
C LEU A 136 5.12 -1.14 -18.41
N GLU A 137 5.42 -0.78 -17.18
CA GLU A 137 5.02 0.47 -16.56
C GLU A 137 6.25 1.19 -16.03
N ALA A 138 6.25 2.53 -16.15
CA ALA A 138 7.35 3.38 -15.74
C ALA A 138 6.85 4.71 -15.21
N GLY A 139 7.25 5.10 -14.01
CA GLY A 139 6.84 6.33 -13.36
C GLY A 139 6.62 6.16 -11.88
N GLN A 140 5.90 7.12 -11.29
CA GLN A 140 5.42 7.01 -9.91
C GLN A 140 4.13 6.21 -9.89
N MET A 141 4.09 5.12 -9.14
CA MET A 141 2.94 4.23 -9.07
C MET A 141 2.77 3.64 -7.68
N LEU A 142 1.53 3.30 -7.34
CA LEU A 142 1.23 2.49 -6.17
C LEU A 142 1.91 1.12 -6.32
N THR A 143 2.53 0.66 -5.23
CA THR A 143 3.24 -0.63 -5.26
C THR A 143 2.23 -1.76 -5.30
N GLU A 144 2.38 -2.66 -6.27
CA GLU A 144 1.51 -3.82 -6.49
C GLU A 144 1.78 -4.91 -5.45
N PHE A 145 1.39 -4.62 -4.20
CA PHE A 145 1.54 -5.54 -3.08
C PHE A 145 0.18 -5.77 -2.41
N GLY A 146 -0.21 -7.04 -2.31
CA GLY A 146 -1.50 -7.38 -1.73
C GLY A 146 -2.67 -6.86 -2.56
N ARG A 147 -3.82 -6.72 -1.92
CA ARG A 147 -5.03 -6.19 -2.54
C ARG A 147 -5.34 -4.76 -2.17
N HIS A 148 -4.92 -4.35 -0.96
CA HIS A 148 -5.31 -3.03 -0.47
C HIS A 148 -4.36 -1.92 -0.93
N ASN A 149 -3.05 -2.17 -0.96
CA ASN A 149 -2.09 -1.11 -1.28
C ASN A 149 -2.28 -0.48 -2.67
N PRO A 150 -2.57 -1.23 -3.77
CA PRO A 150 -2.82 -0.65 -5.09
C PRO A 150 -4.23 -0.06 -5.25
N THR A 151 -5.06 -0.02 -4.21
CA THR A 151 -6.46 0.42 -4.28
C THR A 151 -6.58 1.91 -3.99
N HIS A 152 -7.14 2.68 -4.93
CA HIS A 152 -7.43 4.10 -4.75
C HIS A 152 -8.49 4.35 -3.67
N LEU A 153 -8.51 5.58 -3.13
CA LEU A 153 -9.41 5.94 -2.04
C LEU A 153 -10.89 5.72 -2.39
N HIS A 154 -11.30 6.08 -3.60
CA HIS A 154 -12.69 5.95 -4.08
C HIS A 154 -13.14 4.48 -4.28
N GLU A 155 -12.20 3.54 -4.41
CA GLU A 155 -12.51 2.12 -4.56
C GLU A 155 -12.77 1.42 -3.22
N ARG A 156 -12.40 2.06 -2.11
CA ARG A 156 -12.50 1.45 -0.76
C ARG A 156 -13.94 1.43 -0.28
N SER A 157 -14.37 0.28 0.26
CA SER A 157 -15.71 0.14 0.85
C SER A 157 -15.81 0.75 2.24
N TRP A 158 -14.74 0.70 3.04
CA TRP A 158 -14.62 1.34 4.36
C TRP A 158 -14.04 2.74 4.24
N MET A 159 -14.38 3.60 5.19
CA MET A 159 -13.92 4.99 5.22
C MET A 159 -12.47 5.15 5.70
N ASP A 160 -11.88 4.08 6.21
CA ASP A 160 -10.51 4.04 6.74
C ASP A 160 -9.73 2.85 6.20
N GLN A 161 -8.41 2.95 6.27
CA GLN A 161 -7.48 1.91 5.85
C GLN A 161 -7.34 0.83 6.92
N PRO A 162 -7.03 -0.41 6.53
CA PRO A 162 -6.67 -1.45 7.48
C PRO A 162 -5.40 -1.09 8.25
N VAL A 163 -5.41 -1.33 9.57
CA VAL A 163 -4.31 -1.01 10.48
C VAL A 163 -2.96 -1.59 10.02
N ILE A 164 -2.96 -2.82 9.50
CA ILE A 164 -1.70 -3.45 9.07
C ILE A 164 -1.11 -2.78 7.82
N ASN A 165 -1.96 -2.27 6.91
CA ASN A 165 -1.50 -1.56 5.73
C ASN A 165 -0.82 -0.24 6.12
N THR A 166 -1.46 0.56 6.98
CA THR A 166 -0.87 1.82 7.45
C THR A 166 0.40 1.59 8.25
N ARG A 167 0.47 0.52 9.05
CA ARG A 167 1.66 0.15 9.82
C ARG A 167 2.86 -0.21 8.93
N ILE A 168 2.62 -0.91 7.82
CA ILE A 168 3.70 -1.37 6.94
C ILE A 168 4.00 -0.37 5.83
N PHE A 169 2.98 0.25 5.25
CA PHE A 169 3.10 1.09 4.05
C PHE A 169 2.91 2.58 4.30
N GLY A 170 2.62 2.97 5.57
CA GLY A 170 2.39 4.36 5.92
C GLY A 170 0.95 4.81 5.66
N GLN A 171 0.73 6.09 5.90
CA GLN A 171 -0.61 6.68 5.94
C GLN A 171 -1.30 6.74 4.56
N ASP A 172 -0.52 6.85 3.48
CA ASP A 172 -1.03 6.99 2.10
C ASP A 172 -0.79 5.76 1.25
N GLY A 173 -0.31 4.68 1.87
CA GLY A 173 0.13 3.49 1.18
C GLY A 173 1.52 3.64 0.54
N MET A 174 2.12 2.53 0.15
CA MET A 174 3.42 2.52 -0.48
C MET A 174 3.29 2.84 -1.96
N ARG A 175 4.02 3.86 -2.39
CA ARG A 175 4.19 4.24 -3.78
C ARG A 175 5.58 4.80 -4.01
N GLY A 176 6.09 4.68 -5.22
CA GLY A 176 7.41 5.19 -5.56
C GLY A 176 7.65 5.28 -7.06
N MET A 177 8.70 6.01 -7.42
CA MET A 177 9.22 6.06 -8.78
C MET A 177 9.88 4.73 -9.11
N GLY A 178 9.55 4.13 -10.26
CA GLY A 178 10.15 2.87 -10.64
C GLY A 178 9.70 2.30 -11.98
N LEU A 179 10.01 1.03 -12.15
CA LEU A 179 9.63 0.22 -13.29
C LEU A 179 8.90 -1.03 -12.81
N ARG A 180 7.85 -1.43 -13.52
CA ARG A 180 7.11 -2.67 -13.26
C ARG A 180 6.88 -3.43 -14.56
N ILE A 181 7.07 -4.74 -14.52
CA ILE A 181 6.69 -5.67 -15.58
C ILE A 181 5.52 -6.48 -15.05
N GLY A 182 4.39 -6.41 -15.73
CA GLY A 182 3.24 -7.27 -15.49
C GLY A 182 3.10 -8.31 -16.59
N MET A 183 2.62 -9.50 -16.24
CA MET A 183 2.30 -10.58 -17.15
C MET A 183 0.97 -11.20 -16.76
N SER A 184 0.00 -11.18 -17.67
CA SER A 184 -1.27 -11.91 -17.52
C SER A 184 -1.09 -13.34 -18.04
N ASP A 185 -1.61 -14.32 -17.31
CA ASP A 185 -1.56 -15.75 -17.64
C ASP A 185 -0.15 -16.28 -18.03
N PRO A 186 0.89 -15.96 -17.23
CA PRO A 186 2.27 -16.35 -17.56
C PRO A 186 2.45 -17.87 -17.65
N THR A 187 1.62 -18.61 -16.93
CA THR A 187 1.60 -20.08 -16.97
C THR A 187 0.17 -20.61 -16.73
N THR A 188 -0.06 -21.88 -16.98
CA THR A 188 -1.38 -22.52 -16.75
C THR A 188 -1.84 -22.53 -15.28
N TRP A 189 -0.93 -22.27 -14.34
CA TRP A 189 -1.19 -22.28 -12.91
C TRP A 189 -1.04 -20.90 -12.24
N LEU A 190 -0.61 -19.88 -12.97
CA LEU A 190 -0.57 -18.48 -12.55
C LEU A 190 -1.40 -17.65 -13.50
N SER A 191 -2.25 -16.78 -12.97
CA SER A 191 -3.05 -15.81 -13.72
C SER A 191 -2.39 -14.43 -13.79
N GLY A 192 -1.48 -14.10 -12.84
CA GLY A 192 -0.74 -12.85 -12.80
C GLY A 192 0.67 -13.02 -12.25
N LEU A 193 1.60 -12.25 -12.79
CA LEU A 193 2.96 -12.08 -12.27
C LEU A 193 3.35 -10.61 -12.40
N HIS A 194 3.82 -10.00 -11.31
CA HIS A 194 4.38 -8.66 -11.32
C HIS A 194 5.79 -8.67 -10.74
N LEU A 195 6.70 -8.04 -11.46
CA LEU A 195 8.07 -7.80 -11.05
C LEU A 195 8.32 -6.29 -11.06
N GLY A 196 8.80 -5.73 -9.96
CA GLY A 196 9.04 -4.30 -9.83
C GLY A 196 10.41 -3.97 -9.26
N ILE A 197 10.90 -2.81 -9.65
CA ILE A 197 12.05 -2.13 -9.05
C ILE A 197 11.65 -0.68 -8.84
N GLN A 198 11.80 -0.18 -7.60
CA GLN A 198 11.39 1.15 -7.19
C GLN A 198 12.48 1.83 -6.38
N ASP A 199 12.55 3.16 -6.43
CA ASP A 199 13.34 3.93 -5.47
C ASP A 199 12.94 3.55 -4.04
N ALA A 200 13.96 3.41 -3.19
CA ALA A 200 13.74 3.13 -1.78
C ALA A 200 13.42 4.39 -0.97
N SER A 201 13.74 5.57 -1.50
CA SER A 201 13.57 6.87 -0.85
C SER A 201 12.24 7.53 -1.24
N GLY A 202 11.63 8.23 -0.29
CA GLY A 202 10.37 8.96 -0.49
C GLY A 202 9.55 8.95 0.81
N GLU A 203 8.63 9.89 0.94
CA GLU A 203 7.75 9.98 2.11
C GLU A 203 6.87 8.74 2.30
N ASN A 204 6.50 8.09 1.20
CA ASN A 204 5.63 6.91 1.20
C ASN A 204 6.39 5.58 1.23
N MET A 205 7.70 5.63 1.47
CA MET A 205 8.56 4.45 1.59
C MET A 205 8.90 4.12 3.05
N VAL A 206 7.91 4.21 3.94
CA VAL A 206 8.04 4.13 5.41
C VAL A 206 8.79 2.88 5.90
N SER A 207 8.60 1.74 5.26
CA SER A 207 9.34 0.51 5.60
C SER A 207 10.74 0.44 5.00
N PHE A 208 11.13 1.41 4.20
CA PHE A 208 12.40 1.43 3.47
C PHE A 208 13.19 2.71 3.77
N ASN A 209 13.84 3.29 2.81
CA ASN A 209 14.65 4.48 2.99
C ASN A 209 13.79 5.75 2.90
N SER A 210 12.99 6.00 3.92
CA SER A 210 12.18 7.23 4.01
C SER A 210 13.12 8.46 4.00
N SER A 211 12.83 9.41 3.13
CA SER A 211 13.69 10.58 2.90
C SER A 211 13.43 11.74 3.87
N ALA A 212 12.58 11.56 4.85
CA ALA A 212 12.28 12.62 5.81
C ALA A 212 13.50 12.88 6.69
N THR A 213 14.26 13.92 6.36
CA THR A 213 15.40 14.38 7.16
C THR A 213 14.92 14.86 8.52
N GLY A 214 15.37 14.20 9.58
CA GLY A 214 15.08 14.56 10.97
C GLY A 214 13.87 13.84 11.55
N GLU A 215 13.21 12.95 10.81
CA GLU A 215 12.15 12.11 11.33
C GLU A 215 12.68 10.80 11.93
N THR A 216 11.91 10.26 12.84
CA THR A 216 12.18 8.95 13.44
C THR A 216 11.67 7.85 12.52
N THR A 217 12.46 6.79 12.41
CA THR A 217 12.04 5.56 11.71
C THR A 217 11.18 4.68 12.65
N ILE A 218 10.88 3.50 12.17
CA ILE A 218 10.24 2.46 12.95
C ILE A 218 11.01 2.22 14.25
N GLY A 219 10.30 2.17 15.37
CA GLY A 219 10.89 2.01 16.69
C GLY A 219 11.64 3.26 17.20
N ASN A 220 11.28 4.45 16.71
CA ASN A 220 11.88 5.73 17.10
C ASN A 220 13.41 5.81 16.90
N ILE A 221 13.94 5.12 15.91
CA ILE A 221 15.35 5.16 15.54
C ILE A 221 15.58 6.32 14.56
N ALA A 222 16.68 7.06 14.73
CA ALA A 222 17.03 8.14 13.82
C ALA A 222 17.21 7.64 12.38
N ALA A 223 16.63 8.34 11.42
CA ALA A 223 16.78 8.04 10.02
C ALA A 223 18.17 8.48 9.52
N ALA A 224 18.85 7.59 8.80
CA ALA A 224 20.02 7.93 8.00
C ALA A 224 19.58 8.29 6.57
N ASN A 225 20.16 9.33 5.99
CA ASN A 225 19.92 9.66 4.60
C ASN A 225 20.84 8.82 3.70
N ASN A 226 20.30 7.72 3.18
CA ASN A 226 21.04 6.82 2.30
C ASN A 226 20.79 7.17 0.84
N GLU A 227 21.85 7.60 0.14
CA GLU A 227 21.81 7.85 -1.29
C GLU A 227 21.88 6.54 -2.08
N VAL A 228 21.26 6.53 -3.27
CA VAL A 228 21.37 5.41 -4.22
C VAL A 228 22.80 5.38 -4.79
N LYS A 229 23.53 4.31 -4.51
CA LYS A 229 24.91 4.08 -5.00
C LYS A 229 24.99 2.88 -5.95
N SER A 230 24.08 1.96 -5.82
CA SER A 230 24.09 0.69 -6.56
C SER A 230 22.67 0.13 -6.77
N LEU A 231 22.55 -0.96 -7.52
CA LEU A 231 21.28 -1.66 -7.68
C LEU A 231 20.76 -2.28 -6.36
N GLU A 232 21.60 -2.43 -5.36
CA GLU A 232 21.19 -2.95 -4.05
C GLU A 232 20.39 -1.92 -3.24
N ASP A 233 20.39 -0.65 -3.66
CA ASP A 233 19.74 0.45 -2.98
C ASP A 233 18.31 0.70 -3.46
N PHE A 234 17.76 -0.18 -4.31
CA PHE A 234 16.37 -0.17 -4.74
C PHE A 234 15.51 -1.17 -3.97
N VAL A 235 14.21 -0.94 -4.01
CA VAL A 235 13.21 -1.91 -3.53
C VAL A 235 12.76 -2.79 -4.69
N TYR A 236 12.78 -4.09 -4.46
CA TYR A 236 12.35 -5.11 -5.41
C TYR A 236 11.00 -5.69 -5.00
N LEU A 237 10.10 -5.82 -5.96
CA LEU A 237 8.77 -6.42 -5.82
C LEU A 237 8.70 -7.72 -6.60
N LEU A 238 8.07 -8.72 -5.96
CA LEU A 238 7.52 -9.90 -6.62
C LEU A 238 6.08 -10.08 -6.16
N ARG A 239 5.12 -10.18 -7.11
CA ARG A 239 3.74 -10.59 -6.84
C ARG A 239 3.32 -11.71 -7.78
N LEU A 240 2.69 -12.71 -7.20
CA LEU A 240 2.11 -13.86 -7.89
C LEU A 240 0.61 -13.90 -7.61
N GLU A 241 -0.18 -14.17 -8.65
CA GLU A 241 -1.63 -14.27 -8.55
C GLU A 241 -2.16 -15.54 -9.20
N LYS A 242 -3.22 -16.09 -8.61
CA LYS A 242 -3.98 -17.20 -9.18
C LYS A 242 -5.47 -16.96 -9.06
N GLU A 243 -6.13 -16.93 -10.18
CA GLU A 243 -7.58 -16.91 -10.28
C GLU A 243 -8.13 -18.34 -10.44
N ILE A 244 -9.23 -18.62 -9.78
CA ILE A 244 -9.89 -19.93 -9.79
C ILE A 244 -11.41 -19.70 -9.81
N ASP A 245 -12.06 -20.15 -10.86
CA ASP A 245 -13.50 -20.16 -10.96
C ASP A 245 -14.09 -21.44 -10.32
N SER A 246 -15.20 -21.30 -9.61
CA SER A 246 -15.98 -22.44 -9.17
C SER A 246 -16.61 -23.16 -10.38
N PHE A 247 -17.09 -24.39 -10.15
CA PHE A 247 -17.75 -25.20 -11.18
C PHE A 247 -19.01 -24.52 -11.75
N THR A 248 -19.73 -23.77 -10.92
CA THR A 248 -20.93 -23.00 -11.30
C THR A 248 -20.59 -21.65 -11.93
N LYS A 249 -19.35 -21.21 -11.87
CA LYS A 249 -18.87 -19.86 -12.25
C LYS A 249 -19.49 -18.70 -11.45
N GLU A 250 -20.28 -19.00 -10.43
CA GLU A 250 -20.82 -17.97 -9.54
C GLU A 250 -19.83 -17.49 -8.49
N VAL A 251 -18.81 -18.29 -8.19
CA VAL A 251 -17.80 -17.97 -7.20
C VAL A 251 -16.44 -17.90 -7.88
N HIS A 252 -15.83 -16.72 -7.76
CA HIS A 252 -14.49 -16.42 -8.25
C HIS A 252 -13.54 -16.26 -7.05
N TRP A 253 -12.40 -16.94 -7.10
CA TRP A 253 -11.35 -16.82 -6.11
C TRP A 253 -10.13 -16.20 -6.73
N THR A 254 -9.53 -15.26 -6.03
CA THR A 254 -8.18 -14.76 -6.35
C THR A 254 -7.28 -14.99 -5.15
N LEU A 255 -6.18 -15.67 -5.37
CA LEU A 255 -5.13 -15.93 -4.38
C LEU A 255 -3.90 -15.14 -4.78
N GLY A 256 -3.33 -14.38 -3.84
CA GLY A 256 -2.14 -13.58 -4.07
C GLY A 256 -1.02 -13.90 -3.08
N SER A 257 0.20 -13.70 -3.53
CA SER A 257 1.40 -13.72 -2.67
C SER A 257 2.36 -12.64 -3.13
N SER A 258 2.82 -11.81 -2.19
CA SER A 258 3.67 -10.66 -2.49
C SER A 258 4.90 -10.65 -1.60
N GLY A 259 6.00 -10.15 -2.15
CA GLY A 259 7.26 -9.95 -1.43
C GLY A 259 7.94 -8.66 -1.85
N LEU A 260 8.45 -7.92 -0.87
CA LEU A 260 9.29 -6.74 -1.05
C LEU A 260 10.59 -6.93 -0.32
N CYS A 261 11.68 -6.44 -0.90
CA CYS A 261 12.99 -6.43 -0.28
C CYS A 261 13.76 -5.18 -0.73
N GLY A 262 14.37 -4.46 0.23
CA GLY A 262 15.15 -3.25 -0.07
C GLY A 262 15.89 -2.72 1.13
N PRO A 263 16.68 -1.64 0.95
CA PRO A 263 17.36 -0.95 2.04
C PRO A 263 16.38 -0.21 2.94
N ASN A 264 16.75 0.02 4.18
CA ASN A 264 16.01 0.91 5.06
C ASN A 264 16.89 2.07 5.56
N SER A 265 16.26 3.01 6.25
CA SER A 265 16.88 4.27 6.68
C SER A 265 17.68 4.15 7.97
N THR A 266 18.10 2.96 8.41
CA THR A 266 18.76 2.81 9.72
C THR A 266 20.29 2.75 9.65
N ASP A 267 20.92 3.12 8.56
CA ASP A 267 22.38 3.10 8.34
C ASP A 267 22.85 2.02 7.35
N ASP A 268 24.15 1.96 7.09
CA ASP A 268 24.74 1.03 6.13
C ASP A 268 24.38 -0.43 6.44
N GLY A 269 23.80 -1.10 5.46
CA GLY A 269 23.39 -2.51 5.57
C GLY A 269 22.00 -2.73 6.17
N GLY A 270 21.29 -1.69 6.60
CA GLY A 270 19.88 -1.82 7.03
C GLY A 270 18.99 -2.35 5.90
N ARG A 271 18.18 -3.37 6.19
CA ARG A 271 17.34 -4.05 5.19
C ARG A 271 15.94 -4.31 5.72
N THR A 272 14.98 -4.16 4.83
CA THR A 272 13.59 -4.54 5.12
C THR A 272 13.13 -5.62 4.15
N VAL A 273 12.41 -6.60 4.70
CA VAL A 273 11.68 -7.61 3.93
C VAL A 273 10.22 -7.58 4.38
N VAL A 274 9.31 -7.44 3.42
CA VAL A 274 7.86 -7.55 3.64
C VAL A 274 7.34 -8.73 2.85
N LEU A 275 6.60 -9.62 3.51
CA LEU A 275 5.93 -10.75 2.88
C LEU A 275 4.43 -10.66 3.15
N GLY A 276 3.63 -10.95 2.14
CA GLY A 276 2.17 -10.96 2.23
C GLY A 276 1.53 -12.10 1.46
N ALA A 277 0.33 -12.45 1.91
CA ALA A 277 -0.56 -13.34 1.19
C ALA A 277 -1.99 -12.77 1.29
N ASP A 278 -2.72 -12.89 0.21
CA ASP A 278 -4.09 -12.40 0.12
C ASP A 278 -5.01 -13.43 -0.54
N ILE A 279 -6.28 -13.35 -0.17
CA ILE A 279 -7.36 -14.14 -0.75
C ILE A 279 -8.57 -13.24 -0.92
N THR A 280 -9.17 -13.29 -2.10
CA THR A 280 -10.46 -12.67 -2.38
C THR A 280 -11.40 -13.71 -2.91
N MET A 281 -12.62 -13.76 -2.38
CA MET A 281 -13.72 -14.53 -2.89
C MET A 281 -14.84 -13.58 -3.30
N LYS A 282 -15.31 -13.70 -4.53
CA LYS A 282 -16.45 -12.96 -5.06
C LYS A 282 -17.52 -13.95 -5.48
N TRP A 283 -18.69 -13.85 -4.88
CA TRP A 283 -19.87 -14.58 -5.28
C TRP A 283 -20.85 -13.66 -5.99
N VAL A 284 -21.24 -14.04 -7.20
CA VAL A 284 -22.22 -13.36 -8.04
C VAL A 284 -23.14 -14.44 -8.60
N PRO A 285 -24.40 -14.56 -8.13
CA PRO A 285 -25.32 -15.60 -8.60
C PRO A 285 -25.77 -15.35 -10.05
N GLU A 286 -26.23 -16.38 -10.73
CA GLU A 286 -26.77 -16.28 -12.10
C GLU A 286 -27.97 -15.32 -12.18
N GLU A 287 -28.75 -15.19 -11.11
CA GLU A 287 -29.90 -14.30 -10.99
C GLU A 287 -29.53 -12.85 -10.64
N ASN A 288 -28.23 -12.50 -10.76
CA ASN A 288 -27.77 -11.13 -10.49
C ASN A 288 -28.38 -10.15 -11.48
N GLU A 289 -29.11 -9.16 -10.95
CA GLU A 289 -29.68 -8.07 -11.72
C GLU A 289 -28.97 -6.75 -11.35
N ASN A 290 -28.44 -6.02 -12.32
CA ASN A 290 -27.76 -4.74 -12.14
C ASN A 290 -26.59 -4.80 -11.11
N GLY A 291 -25.89 -5.93 -11.01
CA GLY A 291 -24.79 -6.10 -10.06
C GLY A 291 -25.21 -6.59 -8.67
N TRP A 292 -26.51 -6.96 -8.44
CA TRP A 292 -27.04 -7.38 -7.14
C TRP A 292 -27.83 -8.70 -7.24
N PRO A 293 -27.81 -9.58 -6.20
CA PRO A 293 -26.96 -9.51 -5.01
C PRO A 293 -25.51 -9.94 -5.31
N PHE A 294 -24.60 -9.64 -4.38
CA PHE A 294 -23.22 -10.12 -4.42
C PHE A 294 -22.65 -10.33 -3.00
N LEU A 295 -21.61 -11.13 -2.88
CA LEU A 295 -20.82 -11.26 -1.67
C LEU A 295 -19.33 -11.18 -2.04
N ILE A 296 -18.58 -10.33 -1.33
CA ILE A 296 -17.14 -10.26 -1.45
C ILE A 296 -16.52 -10.54 -0.08
N TRP A 297 -15.63 -11.51 -0.02
CA TRP A 297 -14.77 -11.75 1.14
C TRP A 297 -13.32 -11.55 0.74
N GLN A 298 -12.62 -10.73 1.51
CA GLN A 298 -11.23 -10.42 1.27
C GLN A 298 -10.44 -10.52 2.57
N THR A 299 -9.29 -11.17 2.53
CA THR A 299 -8.37 -11.28 3.65
C THR A 299 -6.96 -11.08 3.15
N GLU A 300 -6.18 -10.31 3.88
CA GLU A 300 -4.77 -10.10 3.62
C GLU A 300 -4.00 -10.22 4.93
N ILE A 301 -2.90 -10.94 4.91
CA ILE A 301 -1.94 -11.07 6.00
C ILE A 301 -0.58 -10.58 5.55
N MET A 302 0.08 -9.81 6.40
CA MET A 302 1.40 -9.27 6.12
C MET A 302 2.35 -9.46 7.30
N ARG A 303 3.63 -9.57 6.97
CA ARG A 303 4.73 -9.59 7.93
C ARG A 303 5.89 -8.77 7.40
N ARG A 304 6.34 -7.80 8.21
CA ARG A 304 7.56 -7.03 8.00
C ARG A 304 8.67 -7.55 8.90
N ARG A 305 9.87 -7.68 8.34
CA ARG A 305 11.11 -7.85 9.06
C ARG A 305 12.01 -6.67 8.74
N PHE A 306 12.24 -5.82 9.75
CA PHE A 306 13.02 -4.60 9.64
C PHE A 306 14.33 -4.81 10.38
N MET A 307 15.40 -5.05 9.63
CA MET A 307 16.75 -5.35 10.14
C MET A 307 17.55 -4.06 10.17
N LEU A 308 18.05 -3.71 11.35
CA LEU A 308 18.81 -2.49 11.55
C LEU A 308 20.20 -2.60 10.91
N GLY A 309 20.67 -1.50 10.31
CA GLY A 309 22.04 -1.40 9.81
C GLY A 309 23.07 -1.29 10.94
N THR A 310 24.32 -1.55 10.62
CA THR A 310 25.43 -1.38 11.56
C THR A 310 25.80 0.12 11.58
N VAL A 311 25.81 0.69 12.78
CA VAL A 311 26.28 2.07 12.97
C VAL A 311 27.77 2.12 12.62
N GLY A 312 28.15 2.87 11.57
CA GLY A 312 29.57 3.06 11.23
C GLY A 312 30.30 3.82 12.33
N ASP A 313 31.59 3.51 12.54
CA ASP A 313 32.50 4.16 13.51
C ASP A 313 32.78 5.64 13.21
N GLY A 314 31.93 6.31 12.42
CA GLY A 314 32.05 7.71 12.04
C GLY A 314 31.91 8.63 13.26
N ALA A 315 32.97 9.41 13.55
CA ALA A 315 32.96 10.43 14.59
C ALA A 315 31.83 11.45 14.34
N GLY A 316 30.70 11.29 15.03
CA GLY A 316 29.50 12.12 14.89
C GLY A 316 28.20 11.33 14.90
N ALA A 317 28.24 10.01 14.82
CA ALA A 317 27.04 9.20 15.03
C ALA A 317 26.60 9.35 16.49
N PRO A 318 25.35 9.75 16.77
CA PRO A 318 24.86 9.86 18.15
C PRO A 318 24.73 8.50 18.84
N PHE A 319 25.09 7.41 18.18
CA PHE A 319 24.90 6.05 18.66
C PHE A 319 26.17 5.21 18.52
N SER A 320 26.72 4.76 19.63
CA SER A 320 27.72 3.69 19.62
C SER A 320 27.01 2.37 19.92
N VAL A 321 27.25 1.36 19.08
CA VAL A 321 26.86 -0.02 19.40
C VAL A 321 27.71 -0.46 20.59
N GLY A 322 27.07 -0.72 21.73
CA GLY A 322 27.74 -1.34 22.87
C GLY A 322 28.21 -2.74 22.47
N ASP A 323 29.45 -3.07 22.86
CA ASP A 323 30.08 -4.37 22.61
C ASP A 323 29.15 -5.54 22.93
N GLY A 324 28.78 -6.33 21.95
CA GLY A 324 28.36 -7.71 22.14
C GLY A 324 26.88 -8.05 22.00
N GLY A 325 26.06 -7.21 21.36
CA GLY A 325 24.68 -7.60 20.98
C GLY A 325 24.66 -8.71 19.92
N SER A 326 23.74 -9.66 20.05
CA SER A 326 23.51 -10.68 19.01
C SER A 326 22.89 -10.03 17.78
N PRO A 327 23.25 -10.42 16.54
CA PRO A 327 22.58 -9.93 15.32
C PRO A 327 21.06 -10.16 15.29
N ASP A 328 20.53 -11.04 16.12
CA ASP A 328 19.10 -11.29 16.27
C ASP A 328 18.39 -10.21 17.13
N ASP A 329 19.13 -9.42 17.92
CA ASP A 329 18.59 -8.34 18.76
C ASP A 329 18.33 -7.04 17.95
N ASP A 330 18.82 -6.98 16.70
CA ASP A 330 18.74 -5.83 15.82
C ASP A 330 17.62 -5.95 14.76
N THR A 331 16.53 -6.64 15.08
CA THR A 331 15.44 -6.85 14.14
C THR A 331 14.08 -6.56 14.77
N PHE A 332 13.34 -5.64 14.16
CA PHE A 332 11.92 -5.47 14.44
C PHE A 332 11.09 -6.37 13.54
N MET A 333 10.06 -6.96 14.10
CA MET A 333 9.09 -7.77 13.37
C MET A 333 7.69 -7.24 13.64
N ASP A 334 6.99 -6.84 12.58
CA ASP A 334 5.58 -6.50 12.63
C ASP A 334 4.79 -7.48 11.79
N TRP A 335 3.60 -7.82 12.22
CA TRP A 335 2.69 -8.66 11.46
C TRP A 335 1.25 -8.31 11.79
N GLY A 336 0.37 -8.65 10.89
CA GLY A 336 -1.05 -8.44 11.10
C GLY A 336 -1.85 -8.91 9.91
N LEU A 337 -3.15 -8.74 10.03
CA LEU A 337 -4.11 -9.10 9.00
C LEU A 337 -5.33 -8.19 9.07
N TYR A 338 -6.04 -8.13 7.97
CA TYR A 338 -7.46 -7.79 7.98
C TYR A 338 -8.27 -8.87 7.25
N SER A 339 -9.51 -9.01 7.65
CA SER A 339 -10.49 -9.84 6.97
C SER A 339 -11.81 -9.08 6.91
N GLN A 340 -12.35 -8.93 5.72
CA GLN A 340 -13.57 -8.14 5.48
C GLN A 340 -14.54 -8.89 4.60
N VAL A 341 -15.82 -8.75 4.92
CA VAL A 341 -16.93 -9.27 4.12
C VAL A 341 -17.85 -8.12 3.77
N LEU A 342 -18.19 -8.00 2.50
CA LEU A 342 -19.19 -7.06 2.00
C LEU A 342 -20.31 -7.85 1.31
N TRP A 343 -21.54 -7.65 1.75
CA TRP A 343 -22.73 -8.27 1.20
C TRP A 343 -23.67 -7.23 0.62
N GLY A 344 -23.74 -7.20 -0.70
CA GLY A 344 -24.77 -6.48 -1.44
C GLY A 344 -26.06 -7.31 -1.43
N TYR A 345 -26.94 -7.02 -0.48
CA TYR A 345 -28.14 -7.85 -0.25
C TYR A 345 -29.36 -7.39 -1.06
N LYS A 346 -29.33 -6.17 -1.55
CA LYS A 346 -30.40 -5.55 -2.33
C LYS A 346 -29.80 -4.47 -3.22
N GLU A 347 -30.44 -4.17 -4.33
CA GLU A 347 -30.04 -3.10 -5.23
C GLU A 347 -29.72 -1.83 -4.44
N ASN A 348 -28.56 -1.26 -4.69
CA ASN A 348 -28.01 -0.05 -4.07
C ASN A 348 -27.76 -0.14 -2.55
N LEU A 349 -27.84 -1.32 -1.94
CA LEU A 349 -27.66 -1.49 -0.49
C LEU A 349 -26.69 -2.62 -0.17
N ALA A 350 -25.67 -2.31 0.61
CA ALA A 350 -24.73 -3.29 1.12
C ALA A 350 -24.48 -3.13 2.62
N ILE A 351 -24.07 -4.22 3.26
CA ILE A 351 -23.53 -4.22 4.61
C ILE A 351 -22.19 -4.93 4.62
N GLY A 352 -21.30 -4.50 5.47
CA GLY A 352 -19.97 -5.10 5.61
C GLY A 352 -19.53 -5.21 7.05
N LEU A 353 -18.60 -6.11 7.28
CA LEU A 353 -17.88 -6.27 8.54
C LEU A 353 -16.41 -6.49 8.25
N ARG A 354 -15.54 -5.71 8.89
CA ARG A 354 -14.08 -5.88 8.85
C ARG A 354 -13.55 -6.14 10.24
N TYR A 355 -12.69 -7.13 10.38
CA TYR A 355 -11.86 -7.39 11.54
C TYR A 355 -10.41 -7.17 11.18
N GLU A 356 -9.66 -6.56 12.08
CA GLU A 356 -8.27 -6.20 11.90
C GLU A 356 -7.45 -6.55 13.14
N PHE A 357 -6.22 -6.95 12.90
CA PHE A 357 -5.23 -7.20 13.93
C PHE A 357 -3.85 -6.78 13.45
N ALA A 358 -3.09 -6.13 14.32
CA ALA A 358 -1.67 -5.83 14.09
C ALA A 358 -0.89 -5.92 15.40
N SER A 359 0.33 -6.43 15.32
CA SER A 359 1.24 -6.61 16.46
C SER A 359 2.68 -6.34 16.03
N GLY A 360 3.49 -5.80 16.92
CA GLY A 360 4.93 -5.60 16.76
C GLY A 360 5.71 -6.41 17.78
N GLN A 361 6.86 -6.91 17.39
CA GLN A 361 7.81 -7.62 18.21
C GLN A 361 9.24 -7.10 17.99
N GLY A 362 10.08 -7.25 18.97
CA GLY A 362 11.46 -6.78 18.98
C GLY A 362 11.59 -5.52 19.83
N SER A 363 12.61 -5.49 20.64
CA SER A 363 13.03 -4.35 21.45
C SER A 363 14.14 -3.60 20.75
N THR A 364 14.31 -2.34 21.09
CA THR A 364 15.49 -1.58 20.69
C THR A 364 16.73 -2.28 21.24
N PRO A 365 17.76 -2.51 20.42
CA PRO A 365 18.99 -3.13 20.88
C PRO A 365 19.59 -2.38 22.05
N SER A 366 20.09 -3.11 23.04
CA SER A 366 20.79 -2.53 24.17
C SER A 366 22.00 -1.72 23.67
N GLY A 367 22.00 -0.41 23.86
CA GLY A 367 23.05 0.51 23.45
C GLY A 367 22.67 1.51 22.37
N ARG A 368 21.51 1.41 21.74
CA ARG A 368 20.95 2.49 20.91
C ARG A 368 20.17 3.43 21.83
N LEU A 369 20.62 4.65 21.97
CA LEU A 369 19.91 5.67 22.75
C LEU A 369 18.78 6.27 21.88
N PRO A 370 17.61 6.62 22.48
CA PRO A 370 16.61 7.40 21.78
C PRO A 370 17.20 8.75 21.36
N LEU A 371 16.62 9.37 20.34
CA LEU A 371 17.02 10.67 19.81
C LEU A 371 17.08 11.78 20.88
N ASP A 372 16.25 11.67 21.88
CA ASP A 372 16.22 12.57 23.04
C ASP A 372 16.58 11.79 24.31
N ALA A 373 17.86 11.85 24.70
CA ALA A 373 18.36 11.22 25.92
C ALA A 373 17.79 11.86 27.21
N THR A 374 17.00 12.93 27.10
CA THR A 374 16.36 13.60 28.23
C THR A 374 14.95 13.07 28.49
N ASP A 375 14.35 12.38 27.53
CA ASP A 375 13.05 11.71 27.71
C ASP A 375 13.28 10.25 28.11
N PRO A 376 12.73 9.80 29.26
CA PRO A 376 12.77 8.40 29.66
C PRO A 376 11.86 7.51 28.78
N TYR A 377 11.40 8.00 27.64
CA TYR A 377 10.61 7.26 26.67
C TYR A 377 11.42 6.07 26.17
N ASP A 378 10.94 4.89 26.54
CA ASP A 378 11.51 3.66 26.03
C ASP A 378 11.38 3.65 24.50
N SER A 379 12.49 3.70 23.79
CA SER A 379 12.53 3.68 22.32
C SER A 379 11.90 2.41 21.71
N ALA A 380 11.58 1.43 22.55
CA ALA A 380 10.73 0.30 22.19
C ALA A 380 9.24 0.65 22.13
N GLN A 381 8.82 1.78 22.69
CA GLN A 381 7.42 2.22 22.71
C GLN A 381 7.12 3.13 21.51
N ASP A 382 7.13 2.55 20.32
CA ASP A 382 6.48 3.13 19.17
C ASP A 382 4.99 2.76 19.23
N PRO A 383 4.07 3.70 19.52
CA PRO A 383 2.63 3.39 19.66
C PRO A 383 2.05 2.79 18.38
N PHE A 384 2.65 3.07 17.22
CA PHE A 384 2.23 2.46 15.96
C PHE A 384 2.67 0.99 15.83
N ARG A 385 3.46 0.44 16.77
CA ARG A 385 3.86 -0.97 16.81
C ARG A 385 3.14 -1.77 17.89
N ASP A 386 2.40 -1.15 18.79
CA ASP A 386 1.61 -1.83 19.80
C ASP A 386 0.54 -2.74 19.20
N ASN A 387 0.07 -3.68 20.04
CA ASN A 387 -1.02 -4.55 19.62
C ASN A 387 -2.28 -3.73 19.39
N ARG A 388 -2.90 -3.95 18.25
CA ARG A 388 -4.15 -3.32 17.87
C ARG A 388 -5.11 -4.31 17.28
N GLN A 389 -6.39 -4.14 17.64
CA GLN A 389 -7.50 -4.82 17.02
C GLN A 389 -8.58 -3.80 16.68
N ARG A 390 -9.29 -4.03 15.60
CA ARG A 390 -10.44 -3.21 15.22
C ARG A 390 -11.53 -4.10 14.65
N ILE A 391 -12.78 -3.76 14.98
CA ILE A 391 -13.98 -4.32 14.35
C ILE A 391 -14.76 -3.16 13.76
N SER A 392 -15.07 -3.24 12.45
CA SER A 392 -15.71 -2.17 11.71
C SER A 392 -16.90 -2.66 10.89
N PRO A 393 -18.13 -2.67 11.44
CA PRO A 393 -19.32 -2.79 10.62
C PRO A 393 -19.53 -1.51 9.79
N VAL A 394 -20.00 -1.69 8.55
CA VAL A 394 -20.34 -0.61 7.62
C VAL A 394 -21.68 -0.90 6.96
N TRP A 395 -22.47 0.15 6.77
CA TRP A 395 -23.64 0.16 5.92
C TRP A 395 -23.42 1.11 4.76
N ILE A 396 -23.75 0.68 3.53
CA ILE A 396 -23.48 1.42 2.29
C ILE A 396 -24.80 1.58 1.53
N TRP A 397 -25.04 2.78 1.06
CA TRP A 397 -26.13 3.13 0.15
C TRP A 397 -25.59 3.86 -1.06
N THR A 398 -25.83 3.32 -2.25
CA THR A 398 -25.41 3.86 -3.56
C THR A 398 -26.62 4.25 -4.38
N PRO A 399 -27.28 5.40 -4.08
CA PRO A 399 -28.52 5.80 -4.75
C PRO A 399 -28.36 5.97 -6.26
N THR A 400 -27.16 6.29 -6.73
CA THR A 400 -26.81 6.41 -8.15
C THR A 400 -25.38 5.87 -8.36
N GLU A 401 -25.01 5.65 -9.61
CA GLU A 401 -23.63 5.28 -9.99
C GLU A 401 -22.59 6.33 -9.57
N ASN A 402 -23.02 7.58 -9.36
CA ASN A 402 -22.16 8.71 -9.04
C ASN A 402 -22.16 9.09 -7.55
N SER A 403 -22.88 8.38 -6.70
CA SER A 403 -22.97 8.74 -5.28
C SER A 403 -23.01 7.54 -4.37
N ARG A 404 -22.24 7.61 -3.28
CA ARG A 404 -22.16 6.57 -2.25
C ARG A 404 -22.21 7.21 -0.86
N PHE A 405 -23.07 6.69 0.00
CA PHE A 405 -23.15 7.06 1.40
C PHE A 405 -22.75 5.88 2.27
N ARG A 406 -21.98 6.14 3.32
CA ARG A 406 -21.49 5.13 4.24
C ARG A 406 -21.82 5.52 5.68
N LEU A 407 -22.26 4.56 6.48
CA LEU A 407 -22.33 4.66 7.94
C LEU A 407 -21.42 3.57 8.50
N GLN A 408 -20.34 3.97 9.15
CA GLN A 408 -19.35 3.07 9.71
C GLN A 408 -19.23 3.28 11.21
N TYR A 409 -19.09 2.19 11.94
CA TYR A 409 -18.72 2.20 13.35
C TYR A 409 -17.40 1.47 13.51
N ASN A 410 -16.53 1.96 14.39
CA ASN A 410 -15.26 1.32 14.73
C ASN A 410 -15.23 1.04 16.23
N TYR A 411 -14.89 -0.18 16.59
CA TYR A 411 -14.47 -0.56 17.91
C TYR A 411 -13.00 -0.92 17.88
N ASP A 412 -12.17 -0.08 18.50
CA ASP A 412 -10.72 -0.22 18.58
C ASP A 412 -10.29 -0.72 19.95
N LEU A 413 -9.36 -1.67 19.95
CA LEU A 413 -8.55 -2.05 21.10
C LEU A 413 -7.09 -1.74 20.76
N ALA A 414 -6.42 -0.94 21.59
CA ALA A 414 -5.04 -0.52 21.37
C ALA A 414 -4.32 -0.38 22.70
N ASP A 415 -3.19 -1.07 22.85
CA ASP A 415 -2.45 -1.15 24.14
C ASP A 415 -1.87 0.20 24.57
N HIS A 416 -1.62 1.11 23.61
CA HIS A 416 -1.07 2.45 23.88
C HIS A 416 -2.12 3.49 24.31
N LEU A 417 -3.41 3.19 24.26
CA LEU A 417 -4.45 4.09 24.74
C LEU A 417 -4.62 3.97 26.27
N GLU A 418 -4.89 5.09 26.94
CA GLU A 418 -5.09 5.13 28.39
C GLU A 418 -6.21 4.18 28.85
N GLU A 419 -7.34 4.12 28.11
CA GLU A 419 -8.44 3.20 28.38
C GLU A 419 -8.37 1.91 27.56
N SER A 420 -7.32 1.72 26.76
CA SER A 420 -7.09 0.58 25.86
C SER A 420 -8.22 0.32 24.84
N GLN A 421 -9.21 1.19 24.74
CA GLN A 421 -10.35 1.05 23.84
C GLN A 421 -10.89 2.39 23.35
N ALA A 422 -11.44 2.39 22.14
CA ALA A 422 -12.14 3.53 21.57
C ALA A 422 -13.33 3.10 20.73
N HIS A 423 -14.36 3.95 20.70
CA HIS A 423 -15.56 3.80 19.90
C HIS A 423 -15.69 5.00 18.99
N SER A 424 -15.86 4.78 17.69
CA SER A 424 -16.04 5.86 16.72
C SER A 424 -17.21 5.57 15.80
N ILE A 425 -17.90 6.60 15.37
CA ILE A 425 -18.99 6.52 14.39
C ILE A 425 -18.75 7.57 13.31
N TRP A 426 -18.84 7.15 12.05
CA TRP A 426 -18.58 7.98 10.88
C TRP A 426 -19.71 7.87 9.87
N VAL A 427 -20.13 9.00 9.32
CA VAL A 427 -20.99 9.09 8.15
C VAL A 427 -20.18 9.69 7.02
N GLY A 428 -20.07 8.98 5.92
CA GLY A 428 -19.32 9.40 4.73
C GLY A 428 -20.23 9.63 3.54
N MET A 429 -19.87 10.63 2.73
CA MET A 429 -20.44 10.88 1.43
C MET A 429 -19.32 10.91 0.39
N GLU A 430 -19.56 10.26 -0.71
CA GLU A 430 -18.69 10.25 -1.88
C GLU A 430 -19.49 10.59 -3.12
N ILE A 431 -18.92 11.47 -3.93
CA ILE A 431 -19.50 11.88 -5.21
C ILE A 431 -18.45 11.69 -6.29
N HIS A 432 -18.81 10.93 -7.30
CA HIS A 432 -18.01 10.68 -8.49
C HIS A 432 -18.48 11.53 -9.67
N PHE A 433 -17.55 12.03 -10.46
CA PHE A 433 -17.81 12.77 -11.70
C PHE A 433 -16.78 12.38 -12.77
N GLY A 434 -17.26 12.12 -13.98
CA GLY A 434 -16.41 11.86 -15.15
C GLY A 434 -16.37 10.41 -15.59
N ALA A 435 -15.37 10.04 -16.38
CA ALA A 435 -15.19 8.70 -16.87
C ALA A 435 -14.65 7.80 -15.73
N HIS A 436 -15.51 6.97 -15.20
CA HIS A 436 -15.11 5.94 -14.25
C HIS A 436 -14.72 4.67 -15.00
N THR A 437 -13.55 4.13 -14.77
CA THR A 437 -13.31 2.72 -15.07
C THR A 437 -14.30 1.97 -14.19
N ALA A 438 -15.33 1.39 -14.82
CA ALA A 438 -16.42 0.72 -14.14
C ALA A 438 -15.84 -0.17 -13.04
N ASN A 439 -16.17 0.16 -11.80
CA ASN A 439 -15.75 -0.62 -10.64
C ASN A 439 -16.24 -2.05 -10.88
N PRO A 440 -15.41 -3.05 -11.04
CA PRO A 440 -15.86 -4.42 -11.17
C PRO A 440 -16.27 -4.90 -9.78
N HIS A 441 -17.49 -4.56 -9.35
CA HIS A 441 -18.12 -5.25 -8.24
C HIS A 441 -18.45 -6.68 -8.60
#